data_859c873cd17078c35bdc44bf56ed4a2f
#
_entry.id   859c873cd17078c35bdc44bf56ed4a2f
#
_cell.length_a   1.000
_cell.length_b   1.000
_cell.length_c   1.000
_cell.angle_alpha   90.00
_cell.angle_beta   90.00
_cell.angle_gamma   90.00
#
_symmetry.space_group_name_H-M   'P 1'
#
loop_
_entity.id
_entity.type
_entity.pdbx_description
1 polymer ?
#
loop_
_entity_poly.entity_id
_entity_poly.type
_entity_poly.pdbx_seq_one_letter_code
_entity_poly.pdbx_strand_id
1 'polypeptide(L)'
;MSFVFAVPEMVAATASDLASLGAALSEATAAAAIPTTQVLAAAADEVSAAIAELFGAHGQEFQALSAQASAFHDRFVRALSAAAGWYVDAEAANAALVDTAATGASELGSGGRTALILGSTGTPRPPFDYMQQVYDRYIAPHYLGYAFSGLYTPAQFQPWTGIPSLTYDQSVAEGAGYLHTAIMQQVAAGNDVVVCFSQGASVATLEMRHLASLPAGVAPSPDQLSFVLLGNPNNPNGGILARFPGLYLQSLGLTFNGATPDTDYATTIYTTQYDGFADFPKYPLNILADVNALLGIYYSHSLYYGLTPEQVASGIVLPVSSPDTNTTYILLPNEDLPLLQPLRGIVPEPLLDLIEPDLRAIIELGYDRTGYADVPTPAALFPVHIDPIAVPPQIGAAIGGPLTALDGLLDTVINDQLNPVVTSGIYQAGAELSVAAAGYGAPAGVTNAIFIGQQVLPILVEGPGALVTADTHYLVDAIQDLAAGDLSGFNQNLQLIPATNIALLVFAAGIPAVAAVAILTGQDFPV
;
A
#
# COMPACT_ATOMS: atom_id res chain seq x y z
N MET A 1 -21.78 14.10 2.30
CA MET A 1 -20.51 13.93 3.04
C MET A 1 -20.80 14.20 4.51
N SER A 2 -20.73 13.18 5.35
CA SER A 2 -20.83 13.36 6.81
C SER A 2 -19.41 13.56 7.31
N PHE A 3 -19.08 14.78 7.75
CA PHE A 3 -17.85 15.05 8.48
C PHE A 3 -18.00 14.51 9.90
N VAL A 4 -17.08 13.67 10.35
CA VAL A 4 -16.96 13.32 11.77
C VAL A 4 -16.10 14.40 12.41
N PHE A 5 -16.72 15.25 13.21
CA PHE A 5 -16.00 16.18 14.08
C PHE A 5 -15.67 15.46 15.38
N ALA A 6 -14.41 15.12 15.62
CA ALA A 6 -13.94 14.71 16.92
C ALA A 6 -13.56 15.97 17.70
N VAL A 7 -14.28 16.27 18.77
CA VAL A 7 -13.94 17.36 19.71
C VAL A 7 -13.02 16.76 20.77
N PRO A 8 -11.71 17.12 20.81
CA PRO A 8 -10.73 16.48 21.71
C PRO A 8 -11.15 16.49 23.18
N GLU A 9 -11.78 17.58 23.62
CA GLU A 9 -12.28 17.74 24.99
C GLU A 9 -13.40 16.73 25.32
N MET A 10 -14.25 16.40 24.34
CA MET A 10 -15.29 15.38 24.53
C MET A 10 -14.68 13.99 24.60
N VAL A 11 -13.66 13.71 23.81
CA VAL A 11 -12.92 12.43 23.85
C VAL A 11 -12.21 12.27 25.19
N ALA A 12 -11.56 13.33 25.69
CA ALA A 12 -10.92 13.34 27.00
C ALA A 12 -11.93 13.18 28.15
N ALA A 13 -13.07 13.84 28.06
CA ALA A 13 -14.15 13.71 29.06
C ALA A 13 -14.69 12.27 29.07
N THR A 14 -14.94 11.68 27.91
CA THR A 14 -15.38 10.28 27.78
C THR A 14 -14.35 9.31 28.37
N ALA A 15 -13.04 9.55 28.14
CA ALA A 15 -11.98 8.75 28.74
C ALA A 15 -12.01 8.83 30.28
N SER A 16 -12.26 10.01 30.83
CA SER A 16 -12.41 10.22 32.28
C SER A 16 -13.63 9.49 32.85
N ASP A 17 -14.78 9.56 32.18
CA ASP A 17 -16.00 8.85 32.57
C ASP A 17 -15.78 7.34 32.57
N LEU A 18 -15.15 6.81 31.52
CA LEU A 18 -14.77 5.40 31.43
C LEU A 18 -13.82 5.00 32.56
N ALA A 19 -12.82 5.81 32.90
CA ALA A 19 -11.93 5.55 34.02
C ALA A 19 -12.70 5.43 35.34
N SER A 20 -13.69 6.32 35.55
CA SER A 20 -14.54 6.31 36.74
C SER A 20 -15.42 5.06 36.81
N LEU A 21 -15.97 4.62 35.69
CA LEU A 21 -16.73 3.35 35.57
C LEU A 21 -15.84 2.15 35.88
N GLY A 22 -14.62 2.12 35.34
CA GLY A 22 -13.64 1.05 35.60
C GLY A 22 -13.27 0.95 37.07
N ALA A 23 -13.06 2.10 37.75
CA ALA A 23 -12.77 2.14 39.17
C ALA A 23 -13.95 1.59 40.01
N ALA A 24 -15.18 2.02 39.71
CA ALA A 24 -16.38 1.53 40.39
C ALA A 24 -16.61 0.02 40.21
N LEU A 25 -16.37 -0.49 38.99
CA LEU A 25 -16.48 -1.93 38.70
C LEU A 25 -15.41 -2.73 39.46
N SER A 26 -14.17 -2.24 39.48
CA SER A 26 -13.07 -2.88 40.21
C SER A 26 -13.34 -2.91 41.73
N GLU A 27 -13.91 -1.85 42.30
CA GLU A 27 -14.30 -1.81 43.70
C GLU A 27 -15.42 -2.84 43.99
N ALA A 28 -16.46 -2.90 43.16
CA ALA A 28 -17.55 -3.87 43.31
C ALA A 28 -17.05 -5.32 43.19
N THR A 29 -16.16 -5.57 42.24
CA THR A 29 -15.53 -6.90 42.04
C THR A 29 -14.67 -7.31 43.24
N ALA A 30 -13.89 -6.36 43.78
CA ALA A 30 -13.08 -6.61 44.98
C ALA A 30 -13.96 -6.86 46.22
N ALA A 31 -15.06 -6.14 46.37
CA ALA A 31 -16.01 -6.37 47.46
C ALA A 31 -16.68 -7.77 47.38
N ALA A 32 -16.92 -8.27 46.16
CA ALA A 32 -17.50 -9.61 45.94
C ALA A 32 -16.47 -10.71 46.09
N ALA A 33 -15.17 -10.45 46.14
CA ALA A 33 -14.13 -11.48 46.07
C ALA A 33 -14.23 -12.50 47.24
N ILE A 34 -14.18 -12.04 48.48
CA ILE A 34 -14.22 -12.94 49.66
C ILE A 34 -15.54 -13.73 49.74
N PRO A 35 -16.74 -13.10 49.62
CA PRO A 35 -18.00 -13.83 49.68
C PRO A 35 -18.17 -14.92 48.63
N THR A 36 -17.55 -14.76 47.45
CA THR A 36 -17.70 -15.71 46.33
C THR A 36 -16.60 -16.74 46.22
N THR A 37 -15.37 -16.44 46.69
CA THR A 37 -14.23 -17.36 46.64
C THR A 37 -14.05 -18.21 47.92
N GLN A 38 -14.67 -17.80 49.04
CA GLN A 38 -14.57 -18.50 50.32
C GLN A 38 -15.95 -18.97 50.79
N VAL A 39 -16.65 -19.69 49.91
CA VAL A 39 -17.98 -20.24 50.21
C VAL A 39 -17.85 -21.33 51.25
N LEU A 40 -18.59 -21.21 52.37
CA LEU A 40 -18.63 -22.24 53.39
C LEU A 40 -19.59 -23.36 53.01
N ALA A 41 -19.22 -24.60 53.31
CA ALA A 41 -20.11 -25.74 53.16
C ALA A 41 -21.37 -25.59 54.02
N ALA A 42 -22.53 -25.85 53.45
CA ALA A 42 -23.83 -25.73 54.14
C ALA A 42 -24.03 -26.71 55.27
N ALA A 43 -23.36 -27.90 55.21
CA ALA A 43 -23.34 -28.92 56.21
C ALA A 43 -22.00 -29.69 56.19
N ALA A 44 -21.78 -30.56 57.20
CA ALA A 44 -20.55 -31.35 57.34
C ALA A 44 -20.58 -32.66 56.53
N ASP A 45 -21.18 -32.62 55.33
CA ASP A 45 -21.25 -33.77 54.42
C ASP A 45 -20.44 -33.52 53.14
N GLU A 46 -20.06 -34.61 52.44
CA GLU A 46 -19.21 -34.56 51.25
C GLU A 46 -19.84 -33.77 50.07
N VAL A 47 -21.18 -33.80 49.94
CA VAL A 47 -21.89 -33.11 48.88
C VAL A 47 -21.85 -31.60 49.10
N SER A 48 -22.13 -31.14 50.34
CA SER A 48 -22.05 -29.74 50.72
C SER A 48 -20.63 -29.19 50.55
N ALA A 49 -19.61 -29.99 50.88
CA ALA A 49 -18.21 -29.61 50.70
C ALA A 49 -17.85 -29.49 49.22
N ALA A 50 -18.23 -30.45 48.37
CA ALA A 50 -17.97 -30.43 46.94
C ALA A 50 -18.68 -29.24 46.22
N ILE A 51 -19.90 -28.91 46.62
CA ILE A 51 -20.63 -27.75 46.09
C ILE A 51 -19.93 -26.45 46.49
N ALA A 52 -19.50 -26.29 47.73
CA ALA A 52 -18.79 -25.11 48.19
C ALA A 52 -17.45 -24.93 47.45
N GLU A 53 -16.72 -26.02 47.19
CA GLU A 53 -15.48 -26.02 46.40
C GLU A 53 -15.74 -25.61 44.95
N LEU A 54 -16.79 -26.13 44.30
CA LEU A 54 -17.18 -25.77 42.93
C LEU A 54 -17.50 -24.26 42.81
N PHE A 55 -18.32 -23.73 43.73
CA PHE A 55 -18.63 -22.30 43.71
C PHE A 55 -17.41 -21.42 44.02
N GLY A 56 -16.55 -21.84 44.93
CA GLY A 56 -15.30 -21.19 45.26
C GLY A 56 -14.34 -21.12 44.06
N ALA A 57 -14.19 -22.22 43.31
CA ALA A 57 -13.40 -22.30 42.10
C ALA A 57 -13.97 -21.36 41.00
N HIS A 58 -15.28 -21.40 40.79
CA HIS A 58 -15.92 -20.50 39.82
C HIS A 58 -15.75 -19.00 40.22
N GLY A 59 -15.83 -18.71 41.51
CA GLY A 59 -15.54 -17.37 42.02
C GLY A 59 -14.10 -16.92 41.74
N GLN A 60 -13.11 -17.83 41.85
CA GLN A 60 -11.71 -17.54 41.51
C GLN A 60 -11.51 -17.29 40.02
N GLU A 61 -12.14 -18.10 39.16
CA GLU A 61 -12.11 -17.89 37.69
C GLU A 61 -12.72 -16.53 37.30
N PHE A 62 -13.86 -16.16 37.90
CA PHE A 62 -14.46 -14.85 37.71
C PHE A 62 -13.53 -13.71 38.13
N GLN A 63 -12.83 -13.82 39.26
CA GLN A 63 -11.87 -12.82 39.71
C GLN A 63 -10.68 -12.68 38.72
N ALA A 64 -10.18 -13.81 38.21
CA ALA A 64 -9.09 -13.80 37.23
C ALA A 64 -9.52 -13.12 35.90
N LEU A 65 -10.72 -13.43 35.42
CA LEU A 65 -11.29 -12.81 34.21
C LEU A 65 -11.53 -11.30 34.42
N SER A 66 -12.07 -10.92 35.57
CA SER A 66 -12.31 -9.53 35.92
C SER A 66 -11.01 -8.71 35.99
N ALA A 67 -9.91 -9.29 36.48
CA ALA A 67 -8.60 -8.65 36.49
C ALA A 67 -8.07 -8.40 35.05
N GLN A 68 -8.28 -9.35 34.13
CA GLN A 68 -7.92 -9.18 32.72
C GLN A 68 -8.77 -8.09 32.05
N ALA A 69 -10.07 -8.08 32.31
CA ALA A 69 -10.99 -7.06 31.80
C ALA A 69 -10.61 -5.65 32.30
N SER A 70 -10.25 -5.53 33.59
CA SER A 70 -9.77 -4.26 34.17
C SER A 70 -8.48 -3.78 33.51
N ALA A 71 -7.50 -4.69 33.30
CA ALA A 71 -6.25 -4.33 32.62
C ALA A 71 -6.45 -3.93 31.15
N PHE A 72 -7.42 -4.50 30.46
CA PHE A 72 -7.82 -4.08 29.11
C PHE A 72 -8.46 -2.70 29.16
N HIS A 73 -9.42 -2.49 30.05
CA HIS A 73 -10.11 -1.22 30.22
C HIS A 73 -9.13 -0.08 30.49
N ASP A 74 -8.16 -0.26 31.37
CA ASP A 74 -7.12 0.73 31.68
C ASP A 74 -6.26 1.06 30.45
N ARG A 75 -5.94 0.07 29.63
CA ARG A 75 -5.20 0.29 28.36
C ARG A 75 -6.05 1.08 27.37
N PHE A 76 -7.32 0.74 27.23
CA PHE A 76 -8.25 1.44 26.36
C PHE A 76 -8.44 2.90 26.76
N VAL A 77 -8.63 3.19 28.06
CA VAL A 77 -8.74 4.56 28.57
C VAL A 77 -7.48 5.36 28.30
N ARG A 78 -6.29 4.77 28.51
CA ARG A 78 -5.02 5.44 28.18
C ARG A 78 -4.87 5.71 26.68
N ALA A 79 -5.25 4.77 25.83
CA ALA A 79 -5.20 4.95 24.37
C ALA A 79 -6.17 6.06 23.93
N LEU A 80 -7.37 6.11 24.49
CA LEU A 80 -8.36 7.15 24.20
C LEU A 80 -7.89 8.54 24.65
N SER A 81 -7.27 8.62 25.83
CA SER A 81 -6.68 9.88 26.34
C SER A 81 -5.48 10.33 25.49
N ALA A 82 -4.63 9.40 25.05
CA ALA A 82 -3.52 9.69 24.14
C ALA A 82 -4.03 10.18 22.78
N ALA A 83 -5.07 9.55 22.23
CA ALA A 83 -5.70 9.99 20.99
C ALA A 83 -6.25 11.41 21.09
N ALA A 84 -6.91 11.77 22.22
CA ALA A 84 -7.36 13.13 22.45
C ALA A 84 -6.18 14.13 22.47
N GLY A 85 -5.05 13.77 23.10
CA GLY A 85 -3.82 14.57 23.08
C GLY A 85 -3.27 14.76 21.67
N TRP A 86 -3.20 13.70 20.88
CA TRP A 86 -2.74 13.79 19.49
C TRP A 86 -3.62 14.69 18.61
N TYR A 87 -4.94 14.70 18.83
CA TYR A 87 -5.83 15.65 18.15
C TYR A 87 -5.54 17.10 18.56
N VAL A 88 -5.32 17.37 19.85
CA VAL A 88 -4.93 18.72 20.34
C VAL A 88 -3.59 19.15 19.73
N ASP A 89 -2.60 18.26 19.74
CA ASP A 89 -1.28 18.54 19.18
C ASP A 89 -1.34 18.76 17.66
N ALA A 90 -2.16 17.97 16.94
CA ALA A 90 -2.39 18.16 15.52
C ALA A 90 -3.09 19.49 15.21
N GLU A 91 -4.10 19.87 15.99
CA GLU A 91 -4.78 21.17 15.84
C GLU A 91 -3.86 22.34 16.19
N ALA A 92 -3.03 22.20 17.24
CA ALA A 92 -2.02 23.20 17.59
C ALA A 92 -0.94 23.34 16.50
N ALA A 93 -0.48 22.20 15.93
CA ALA A 93 0.44 22.21 14.81
C ALA A 93 -0.20 22.81 13.54
N ASN A 94 -1.47 22.52 13.28
CA ASN A 94 -2.22 23.11 12.17
C ASN A 94 -2.42 24.63 12.37
N ALA A 95 -2.72 25.06 13.60
CA ALA A 95 -2.83 26.48 13.93
C ALA A 95 -1.47 27.20 13.78
N ALA A 96 -0.37 26.59 14.23
CA ALA A 96 0.99 27.11 14.05
C ALA A 96 1.39 27.17 12.57
N LEU A 97 0.94 26.20 11.76
CA LEU A 97 1.15 26.19 10.31
C LEU A 97 0.32 27.30 9.61
N VAL A 98 -0.90 27.54 10.05
CA VAL A 98 -1.73 28.67 9.56
C VAL A 98 -1.10 30.00 9.96
N ASP A 99 -0.59 30.16 11.18
CA ASP A 99 0.14 31.34 11.62
C ASP A 99 1.49 31.49 10.88
N THR A 100 2.21 30.40 10.65
CA THR A 100 3.47 30.41 9.88
C THR A 100 3.20 30.64 8.39
N ALA A 101 2.11 30.11 7.84
CA ALA A 101 1.67 30.44 6.48
C ALA A 101 1.20 31.88 6.36
N ALA A 102 0.54 32.44 7.37
CA ALA A 102 0.12 33.86 7.42
C ALA A 102 1.30 34.81 7.61
N THR A 103 2.33 34.41 8.39
CA THR A 103 3.58 35.17 8.57
C THR A 103 4.56 34.91 7.45
N GLY A 104 4.66 33.68 6.93
CA GLY A 104 5.49 33.32 5.77
C GLY A 104 4.96 33.87 4.46
N ALA A 105 3.63 34.06 4.32
CA ALA A 105 3.06 34.79 3.17
C ALA A 105 3.44 36.26 3.15
N SER A 106 3.90 36.83 4.25
CA SER A 106 4.45 38.20 4.27
C SER A 106 5.96 38.26 4.07
N GLU A 107 6.69 37.13 4.18
CA GLU A 107 8.14 37.03 3.87
C GLU A 107 8.44 36.30 2.55
N LEU A 108 7.49 35.56 1.95
CA LEU A 108 7.56 35.06 0.59
C LEU A 108 7.39 36.23 -0.41
N GLY A 109 8.44 37.06 -0.48
CA GLY A 109 8.61 38.01 -1.56
C GLY A 109 8.57 37.26 -2.89
N SER A 110 7.61 37.62 -3.73
CA SER A 110 7.54 37.50 -5.19
C SER A 110 8.52 36.50 -5.84
N GLY A 111 8.04 35.27 -6.09
CA GLY A 111 8.76 34.25 -6.86
C GLY A 111 9.17 33.02 -6.04
N GLY A 112 8.33 32.53 -5.14
CA GLY A 112 8.61 31.39 -4.29
C GLY A 112 8.55 30.06 -5.04
N ARG A 113 9.67 29.34 -5.10
CA ARG A 113 9.75 27.96 -5.58
C ARG A 113 9.34 27.03 -4.45
N THR A 114 8.39 26.13 -4.70
CA THR A 114 7.83 25.26 -3.67
C THR A 114 7.94 23.79 -4.06
N ALA A 115 8.34 22.94 -3.11
CA ALA A 115 8.23 21.49 -3.22
C ALA A 115 6.94 21.03 -2.53
N LEU A 116 5.99 20.52 -3.32
CA LEU A 116 4.77 19.88 -2.83
C LEU A 116 5.04 18.42 -2.54
N ILE A 117 4.97 18.02 -1.27
CA ILE A 117 5.29 16.65 -0.84
C ILE A 117 4.00 15.89 -0.52
N LEU A 118 3.80 14.76 -1.22
CA LEU A 118 2.70 13.82 -1.01
C LEU A 118 3.18 12.60 -0.24
N GLY A 119 2.31 12.09 0.63
CA GLY A 119 2.57 10.86 1.38
C GLY A 119 2.23 9.59 0.62
N SER A 120 2.51 8.46 1.27
CA SER A 120 2.10 7.10 0.86
C SER A 120 0.69 6.75 1.36
N THR A 121 0.23 5.54 1.05
CA THR A 121 -0.94 4.92 1.71
C THR A 121 -0.83 5.06 3.23
N GLY A 122 -1.90 5.45 3.89
CA GLY A 122 -1.94 5.67 5.35
C GLY A 122 -1.35 7.00 5.81
N THR A 123 -0.77 7.82 4.91
CA THR A 123 -0.14 9.10 5.25
C THR A 123 -0.82 10.27 4.53
N PRO A 124 -2.07 10.60 4.89
CA PRO A 124 -2.85 11.63 4.17
C PRO A 124 -2.25 13.05 4.29
N ARG A 125 -1.52 13.31 5.35
CA ARG A 125 -0.73 14.53 5.55
C ARG A 125 0.66 14.14 5.98
N PRO A 126 1.68 14.30 5.12
CA PRO A 126 3.06 13.97 5.49
C PRO A 126 3.50 14.73 6.74
N PRO A 127 4.00 14.06 7.79
CA PRO A 127 4.52 14.73 8.97
C PRO A 127 5.81 15.51 8.64
N PHE A 128 6.13 16.51 9.46
CA PHE A 128 7.23 17.43 9.19
C PHE A 128 8.58 16.72 9.02
N ASP A 129 8.92 15.80 9.89
CA ASP A 129 10.18 15.02 9.85
C ASP A 129 10.29 14.16 8.60
N TYR A 130 9.18 13.58 8.14
CA TYR A 130 9.16 12.90 6.84
C TYR A 130 9.45 13.89 5.70
N MET A 131 8.75 15.03 5.68
CA MET A 131 8.95 16.04 4.64
C MET A 131 10.38 16.59 4.64
N GLN A 132 10.96 16.83 5.82
CA GLN A 132 12.35 17.28 5.96
C GLN A 132 13.33 16.25 5.41
N GLN A 133 13.12 14.97 5.72
CA GLN A 133 13.96 13.88 5.24
C GLN A 133 13.89 13.73 3.72
N VAL A 134 12.69 13.80 3.14
CA VAL A 134 12.48 13.79 1.68
C VAL A 134 13.13 15.02 1.03
N TYR A 135 12.94 16.18 1.62
CA TYR A 135 13.55 17.42 1.12
C TYR A 135 15.07 17.34 1.09
N ASP A 136 15.71 16.96 2.19
CA ASP A 136 17.16 16.92 2.32
C ASP A 136 17.82 15.94 1.34
N ARG A 137 17.15 14.83 1.02
CA ARG A 137 17.68 13.75 0.17
C ARG A 137 17.40 13.91 -1.30
N TYR A 138 16.20 14.35 -1.64
CA TYR A 138 15.71 14.30 -3.03
C TYR A 138 15.44 15.67 -3.65
N ILE A 139 15.28 16.72 -2.83
CA ILE A 139 14.96 18.06 -3.31
C ILE A 139 16.18 18.99 -3.21
N ALA A 140 16.71 19.19 -2.01
CA ALA A 140 17.80 20.15 -1.78
C ALA A 140 19.03 19.94 -2.69
N PRO A 141 19.44 18.70 -3.04
CA PRO A 141 20.58 18.49 -3.93
C PRO A 141 20.37 19.01 -5.37
N HIS A 142 19.12 19.08 -5.83
CA HIS A 142 18.76 19.39 -7.23
C HIS A 142 17.97 20.69 -7.38
N TYR A 143 17.23 21.10 -6.35
CA TYR A 143 16.29 22.22 -6.33
C TYR A 143 16.65 23.23 -5.24
N LEU A 144 17.75 23.98 -5.47
CA LEU A 144 18.25 24.96 -4.49
C LEU A 144 17.25 26.09 -4.24
N GLY A 145 17.01 26.38 -2.96
CA GLY A 145 16.19 27.50 -2.54
C GLY A 145 14.68 27.28 -2.62
N TYR A 146 14.23 26.02 -2.80
CA TYR A 146 12.82 25.68 -2.68
C TYR A 146 12.40 25.63 -1.20
N ALA A 147 11.22 26.16 -0.90
CA ALA A 147 10.50 25.80 0.33
C ALA A 147 9.79 24.46 0.12
N PHE A 148 9.30 23.81 1.17
CA PHE A 148 8.48 22.61 1.03
C PHE A 148 7.20 22.70 1.85
N SER A 149 6.14 22.05 1.36
CA SER A 149 4.88 21.91 2.07
C SER A 149 4.23 20.56 1.78
N GLY A 150 3.52 20.01 2.78
CA GLY A 150 2.77 18.77 2.62
C GLY A 150 1.42 19.02 1.93
N LEU A 151 1.13 18.24 0.89
CA LEU A 151 -0.19 18.24 0.25
C LEU A 151 -1.05 17.14 0.84
N TYR A 152 -2.28 17.49 1.23
CA TYR A 152 -3.27 16.50 1.63
C TYR A 152 -3.74 15.69 0.42
N THR A 153 -3.75 14.36 0.59
CA THR A 153 -4.47 13.42 -0.29
C THR A 153 -5.21 12.42 0.59
N PRO A 154 -6.25 11.72 0.12
CA PRO A 154 -6.93 10.73 0.94
C PRO A 154 -5.99 9.65 1.47
N ALA A 155 -5.03 9.23 0.67
CA ALA A 155 -4.02 8.21 0.99
C ALA A 155 -4.64 6.93 1.57
N GLN A 156 -5.86 6.59 1.09
CA GLN A 156 -6.62 5.43 1.53
C GLN A 156 -6.42 4.25 0.57
N PHE A 157 -6.53 3.06 1.11
CA PHE A 157 -6.47 1.82 0.37
C PHE A 157 -7.19 0.74 1.16
N GLN A 158 -8.50 0.56 0.92
CA GLN A 158 -9.26 -0.51 1.55
C GLN A 158 -8.69 -1.88 1.16
N PRO A 159 -8.52 -2.84 2.08
CA PRO A 159 -8.86 -2.80 3.51
C PRO A 159 -7.73 -2.28 4.43
N TRP A 160 -6.52 -2.00 3.91
CA TRP A 160 -5.34 -1.65 4.73
C TRP A 160 -5.53 -0.41 5.59
N THR A 161 -6.22 0.59 5.07
CA THR A 161 -6.51 1.83 5.83
C THR A 161 -7.84 1.79 6.57
N GLY A 162 -8.43 0.60 6.69
CA GLY A 162 -9.69 0.38 7.38
C GLY A 162 -10.86 0.05 6.46
N ILE A 163 -11.98 -0.41 7.05
CA ILE A 163 -13.23 -0.71 6.38
C ILE A 163 -14.38 -0.02 7.16
N PRO A 164 -15.15 0.88 6.54
CA PRO A 164 -15.02 1.35 5.14
C PRO A 164 -13.93 2.41 4.97
N SER A 165 -13.20 2.36 3.87
CA SER A 165 -12.33 3.43 3.38
C SER A 165 -12.44 3.51 1.85
N LEU A 166 -11.79 4.49 1.22
CA LEU A 166 -11.73 4.54 -0.24
C LEU A 166 -10.92 3.36 -0.77
N THR A 167 -11.32 2.84 -1.91
CA THR A 167 -10.51 1.91 -2.70
C THR A 167 -9.28 2.62 -3.26
N TYR A 168 -8.32 1.85 -3.79
CA TYR A 168 -7.10 2.45 -4.33
C TYR A 168 -7.38 3.48 -5.42
N ASP A 169 -8.16 3.11 -6.44
CA ASP A 169 -8.46 3.99 -7.58
C ASP A 169 -9.24 5.23 -7.16
N GLN A 170 -10.20 5.08 -6.24
CA GLN A 170 -10.95 6.22 -5.70
C GLN A 170 -10.03 7.19 -4.96
N SER A 171 -9.12 6.68 -4.13
CA SER A 171 -8.16 7.50 -3.38
C SER A 171 -7.17 8.22 -4.30
N VAL A 172 -6.65 7.51 -5.32
CA VAL A 172 -5.75 8.08 -6.31
C VAL A 172 -6.45 9.15 -7.16
N ALA A 173 -7.68 8.90 -7.61
CA ALA A 173 -8.44 9.86 -8.41
C ALA A 173 -8.77 11.14 -7.63
N GLU A 174 -9.21 11.01 -6.37
CA GLU A 174 -9.48 12.15 -5.49
C GLU A 174 -8.18 12.91 -5.17
N GLY A 175 -7.09 12.18 -4.90
CA GLY A 175 -5.76 12.75 -4.68
C GLY A 175 -5.23 13.54 -5.88
N ALA A 176 -5.45 13.05 -7.11
CA ALA A 176 -5.08 13.76 -8.33
C ALA A 176 -5.86 15.08 -8.49
N GLY A 177 -7.13 15.11 -8.09
CA GLY A 177 -7.91 16.36 -8.06
C GLY A 177 -7.35 17.41 -7.10
N TYR A 178 -6.90 16.99 -5.90
CA TYR A 178 -6.21 17.89 -4.96
C TYR A 178 -4.86 18.35 -5.51
N LEU A 179 -4.09 17.46 -6.11
CA LEU A 179 -2.79 17.78 -6.71
C LEU A 179 -2.95 18.77 -7.87
N HIS A 180 -3.88 18.52 -8.78
CA HIS A 180 -4.20 19.43 -9.89
C HIS A 180 -4.50 20.85 -9.39
N THR A 181 -5.39 20.95 -8.39
CA THR A 181 -5.78 22.23 -7.81
C THR A 181 -4.57 22.96 -7.21
N ALA A 182 -3.71 22.25 -6.47
CA ALA A 182 -2.51 22.82 -5.85
C ALA A 182 -1.50 23.30 -6.91
N ILE A 183 -1.23 22.49 -7.95
CA ILE A 183 -0.35 22.85 -9.06
C ILE A 183 -0.85 24.13 -9.73
N MET A 184 -2.13 24.19 -10.14
CA MET A 184 -2.68 25.32 -10.87
C MET A 184 -2.71 26.62 -10.04
N GLN A 185 -2.84 26.51 -8.71
CA GLN A 185 -2.76 27.66 -7.80
C GLN A 185 -1.33 28.17 -7.62
N GLN A 186 -0.35 27.29 -7.54
CA GLN A 186 1.04 27.65 -7.23
C GLN A 186 1.85 28.05 -8.45
N VAL A 187 1.61 27.44 -9.60
CA VAL A 187 2.29 27.77 -10.87
C VAL A 187 2.18 29.26 -11.22
N ALA A 188 1.09 29.91 -10.83
CA ALA A 188 0.92 31.35 -10.99
C ALA A 188 1.91 32.19 -10.15
N ALA A 189 2.49 31.59 -9.09
CA ALA A 189 3.41 32.25 -8.15
C ALA A 189 4.89 31.94 -8.41
N GLY A 190 5.22 30.83 -9.09
CA GLY A 190 6.62 30.43 -9.34
C GLY A 190 6.76 29.07 -10.01
N ASN A 191 7.93 28.47 -9.87
CA ASN A 191 8.24 27.12 -10.36
C ASN A 191 8.07 26.13 -9.22
N ASP A 192 7.34 25.04 -9.45
CA ASP A 192 7.04 24.03 -8.45
C ASP A 192 7.71 22.69 -8.78
N VAL A 193 8.03 21.93 -7.72
CA VAL A 193 8.37 20.52 -7.84
C VAL A 193 7.39 19.70 -7.03
N VAL A 194 6.86 18.63 -7.63
CA VAL A 194 5.94 17.70 -6.97
C VAL A 194 6.73 16.45 -6.58
N VAL A 195 6.74 16.13 -5.29
CA VAL A 195 7.47 14.98 -4.75
C VAL A 195 6.48 13.99 -4.17
N CYS A 196 6.48 12.78 -4.68
CA CYS A 196 5.48 11.77 -4.38
C CYS A 196 6.11 10.44 -4.04
N PHE A 197 5.58 9.77 -3.00
CA PHE A 197 6.00 8.43 -2.61
C PHE A 197 4.85 7.43 -2.72
N SER A 198 5.12 6.23 -3.27
CA SER A 198 4.19 5.10 -3.28
C SER A 198 2.86 5.46 -3.96
N GLN A 199 1.73 5.38 -3.26
CA GLN A 199 0.42 5.80 -3.79
C GLN A 199 0.42 7.27 -4.28
N GLY A 200 1.17 8.17 -3.61
CA GLY A 200 1.35 9.52 -4.08
C GLY A 200 2.00 9.58 -5.48
N ALA A 201 2.90 8.64 -5.82
CA ALA A 201 3.47 8.56 -7.17
C ALA A 201 2.44 8.10 -8.21
N SER A 202 1.47 7.25 -7.83
CA SER A 202 0.31 6.92 -8.69
C SER A 202 -0.61 8.13 -8.87
N VAL A 203 -0.82 8.94 -7.83
CA VAL A 203 -1.52 10.23 -7.91
C VAL A 203 -0.85 11.15 -8.92
N ALA A 204 0.48 11.32 -8.82
CA ALA A 204 1.25 12.12 -9.76
C ALA A 204 1.21 11.57 -11.20
N THR A 205 1.28 10.24 -11.36
CA THR A 205 1.14 9.58 -12.67
C THR A 205 -0.19 9.90 -13.33
N LEU A 206 -1.29 9.87 -12.56
CA LEU A 206 -2.62 10.22 -13.07
C LEU A 206 -2.69 11.69 -13.45
N GLU A 207 -2.12 12.59 -12.63
CA GLU A 207 -2.05 14.03 -12.94
C GLU A 207 -1.18 14.31 -14.17
N MET A 208 -0.02 13.67 -14.32
CA MET A 208 0.83 13.81 -15.52
C MET A 208 0.07 13.44 -16.80
N ARG A 209 -0.72 12.34 -16.77
CA ARG A 209 -1.59 11.95 -17.89
C ARG A 209 -2.67 13.00 -18.16
N HIS A 210 -3.26 13.55 -17.09
CA HIS A 210 -4.26 14.60 -17.20
C HIS A 210 -3.67 15.87 -17.83
N LEU A 211 -2.54 16.37 -17.32
CA LEU A 211 -1.85 17.55 -17.84
C LEU A 211 -1.49 17.39 -19.33
N ALA A 212 -1.00 16.20 -19.72
CA ALA A 212 -0.69 15.89 -21.11
C ALA A 212 -1.92 15.87 -22.03
N SER A 213 -3.12 15.65 -21.50
CA SER A 213 -4.38 15.66 -22.24
C SER A 213 -5.01 17.05 -22.40
N LEU A 214 -4.51 18.06 -21.67
CA LEU A 214 -5.07 19.40 -21.72
C LEU A 214 -4.74 20.11 -23.04
N PRO A 215 -5.60 21.04 -23.50
CA PRO A 215 -5.30 21.88 -24.66
C PRO A 215 -4.01 22.69 -24.45
N ALA A 216 -3.31 22.96 -25.54
CA ALA A 216 -2.08 23.75 -25.51
C ALA A 216 -2.28 25.10 -24.80
N GLY A 217 -1.40 25.44 -23.88
CA GLY A 217 -1.41 26.67 -23.09
C GLY A 217 -2.35 26.66 -21.87
N VAL A 218 -3.01 25.53 -21.57
CA VAL A 218 -3.80 25.35 -20.35
C VAL A 218 -2.95 24.72 -19.25
N ALA A 219 -2.16 23.69 -19.58
CA ALA A 219 -1.23 23.08 -18.66
C ALA A 219 -0.06 24.02 -18.32
N PRO A 220 0.59 23.88 -17.14
CA PRO A 220 1.85 24.56 -16.82
C PRO A 220 2.90 24.34 -17.91
N SER A 221 3.77 25.34 -18.14
CA SER A 221 4.91 25.13 -19.04
C SER A 221 5.97 24.21 -18.38
N PRO A 222 6.79 23.49 -19.17
CA PRO A 222 7.80 22.57 -18.64
C PRO A 222 8.83 23.20 -17.69
N ASP A 223 9.04 24.47 -17.76
CA ASP A 223 9.92 25.25 -16.87
C ASP A 223 9.26 25.64 -15.53
N GLN A 224 7.95 25.45 -15.41
CA GLN A 224 7.18 25.78 -14.22
C GLN A 224 6.90 24.58 -13.31
N LEU A 225 7.07 23.35 -13.79
CA LEU A 225 6.70 22.14 -13.05
C LEU A 225 7.70 21.03 -13.29
N SER A 226 8.06 20.32 -12.22
CA SER A 226 8.90 19.12 -12.25
C SER A 226 8.34 18.06 -11.31
N PHE A 227 8.71 16.81 -11.52
CA PHE A 227 8.26 15.70 -10.70
C PHE A 227 9.44 14.90 -10.13
N VAL A 228 9.31 14.46 -8.88
CA VAL A 228 10.21 13.49 -8.24
C VAL A 228 9.35 12.37 -7.69
N LEU A 229 9.48 11.17 -8.23
CA LEU A 229 8.68 10.02 -7.87
C LEU A 229 9.53 9.00 -7.14
N LEU A 230 9.12 8.63 -5.93
CA LEU A 230 9.81 7.67 -5.07
C LEU A 230 8.95 6.40 -4.96
N GLY A 231 9.54 5.23 -5.16
CA GLY A 231 8.82 3.96 -5.03
C GLY A 231 7.56 3.90 -5.89
N ASN A 232 7.68 4.27 -7.16
CA ASN A 232 6.57 4.46 -8.08
C ASN A 232 5.96 3.13 -8.56
N PRO A 233 4.72 2.78 -8.17
CA PRO A 233 4.06 1.54 -8.64
C PRO A 233 3.82 1.53 -10.16
N ASN A 234 3.84 2.69 -10.81
CA ASN A 234 3.70 2.86 -12.25
C ASN A 234 5.05 3.02 -12.97
N ASN A 235 6.18 2.68 -12.34
CA ASN A 235 7.49 2.73 -13.01
C ASN A 235 7.47 1.89 -14.28
N PRO A 236 7.85 2.43 -15.47
CA PRO A 236 7.68 1.72 -16.74
C PRO A 236 8.37 0.36 -16.78
N ASN A 237 9.61 0.24 -16.30
CA ASN A 237 10.31 -1.03 -16.16
C ASN A 237 10.51 -1.38 -14.68
N GLY A 238 9.51 -2.01 -14.07
CA GLY A 238 9.57 -2.49 -12.68
C GLY A 238 8.31 -2.23 -11.87
N GLY A 239 7.55 -1.19 -12.18
CA GLY A 239 6.33 -0.89 -11.44
C GLY A 239 5.27 -1.99 -11.58
N ILE A 240 4.73 -2.45 -10.46
CA ILE A 240 3.77 -3.56 -10.45
C ILE A 240 2.53 -3.24 -11.30
N LEU A 241 2.06 -1.99 -11.30
CA LEU A 241 0.91 -1.55 -12.08
C LEU A 241 1.22 -1.48 -13.59
N ALA A 242 2.51 -1.45 -13.96
CA ALA A 242 2.96 -1.53 -15.34
C ALA A 242 3.32 -2.96 -15.77
N ARG A 243 3.55 -3.88 -14.82
CA ARG A 243 3.83 -5.29 -15.12
C ARG A 243 2.62 -6.07 -15.62
N PHE A 244 1.42 -5.74 -15.14
CA PHE A 244 0.17 -6.45 -15.46
C PHE A 244 -0.91 -5.47 -15.94
N PRO A 245 -0.66 -4.70 -17.02
CA PRO A 245 -1.59 -3.66 -17.46
C PRO A 245 -2.95 -4.26 -17.85
N GLY A 246 -4.03 -3.65 -17.35
CA GLY A 246 -5.40 -4.11 -17.59
C GLY A 246 -5.96 -5.09 -16.54
N LEU A 247 -5.14 -5.65 -15.65
CA LEU A 247 -5.64 -6.42 -14.51
C LEU A 247 -6.42 -5.50 -13.58
N TYR A 248 -7.57 -5.98 -13.08
CA TYR A 248 -8.39 -5.30 -12.10
C TYR A 248 -8.72 -6.19 -10.92
N LEU A 249 -8.44 -5.72 -9.72
CA LEU A 249 -8.78 -6.40 -8.47
C LEU A 249 -9.92 -5.63 -7.79
N GLN A 250 -11.14 -6.16 -7.94
CA GLN A 250 -12.38 -5.53 -7.52
C GLN A 250 -12.42 -5.24 -6.02
N SER A 251 -11.99 -6.19 -5.17
CA SER A 251 -11.98 -6.05 -3.71
C SER A 251 -11.14 -4.88 -3.22
N LEU A 252 -10.09 -4.58 -3.97
CA LEU A 252 -9.17 -3.48 -3.69
C LEU A 252 -9.56 -2.20 -4.44
N GLY A 253 -10.45 -2.33 -5.46
CA GLY A 253 -10.71 -1.31 -6.45
C GLY A 253 -9.41 -0.80 -7.02
N LEU A 254 -8.55 -1.72 -7.45
CA LEU A 254 -7.19 -1.47 -7.94
C LEU A 254 -7.10 -1.85 -9.40
N THR A 255 -6.96 -0.86 -10.26
CA THR A 255 -6.65 -1.04 -11.67
C THR A 255 -5.14 -0.99 -11.89
N PHE A 256 -4.59 -2.00 -12.55
CA PHE A 256 -3.21 -1.99 -13.02
C PHE A 256 -3.15 -1.13 -14.29
N ASN A 257 -3.11 0.17 -14.08
CA ASN A 257 -3.35 1.20 -15.10
C ASN A 257 -2.11 1.53 -15.95
N GLY A 258 -1.05 0.73 -15.88
CA GLY A 258 0.13 0.87 -16.74
C GLY A 258 1.15 1.90 -16.26
N ALA A 259 2.07 2.23 -17.16
CA ALA A 259 3.27 3.02 -16.85
C ALA A 259 3.00 4.52 -16.69
N THR A 260 3.83 5.18 -15.88
CA THR A 260 3.96 6.64 -15.86
C THR A 260 4.37 7.12 -17.26
N PRO A 261 3.67 8.12 -17.83
CA PRO A 261 3.98 8.62 -19.16
C PRO A 261 5.31 9.41 -19.17
N ASP A 262 6.03 9.36 -20.27
CA ASP A 262 7.04 10.37 -20.56
C ASP A 262 6.32 11.66 -20.99
N THR A 263 6.66 12.77 -20.37
CA THR A 263 6.02 14.07 -20.61
C THR A 263 7.10 15.14 -20.84
N ASP A 264 6.69 16.34 -21.19
CA ASP A 264 7.62 17.48 -21.33
C ASP A 264 8.19 17.95 -19.98
N TYR A 265 7.64 17.50 -18.85
CA TYR A 265 8.09 17.89 -17.52
C TYR A 265 9.34 17.12 -17.08
N ALA A 266 10.34 17.84 -16.58
CA ALA A 266 11.51 17.22 -15.96
C ALA A 266 11.06 16.30 -14.82
N THR A 267 11.33 15.01 -14.96
CA THR A 267 10.90 13.97 -13.99
C THR A 267 12.10 13.16 -13.53
N THR A 268 12.19 12.89 -12.23
CA THR A 268 13.17 11.95 -11.68
C THR A 268 12.44 10.85 -10.93
N ILE A 269 12.68 9.60 -11.30
CA ILE A 269 12.09 8.42 -10.67
C ILE A 269 13.17 7.66 -9.92
N TYR A 270 13.06 7.61 -8.59
CA TYR A 270 13.94 6.82 -7.73
C TYR A 270 13.27 5.50 -7.37
N THR A 271 13.98 4.41 -7.59
CA THR A 271 13.50 3.06 -7.34
C THR A 271 14.51 2.30 -6.48
N THR A 272 14.13 1.88 -5.27
CA THR A 272 14.95 0.98 -4.47
C THR A 272 14.92 -0.43 -5.08
N GLN A 273 16.09 -1.04 -5.24
CA GLN A 273 16.20 -2.41 -5.77
C GLN A 273 15.37 -3.38 -4.94
N TYR A 274 14.62 -4.25 -5.60
CA TYR A 274 13.69 -5.23 -5.01
C TYR A 274 12.46 -4.62 -4.31
N ASP A 275 12.17 -3.36 -4.50
CA ASP A 275 10.90 -2.78 -4.05
C ASP A 275 9.74 -3.46 -4.80
N GLY A 276 8.92 -4.24 -4.10
CA GLY A 276 7.86 -5.03 -4.73
C GLY A 276 6.76 -4.21 -5.41
N PHE A 277 6.66 -2.90 -5.13
CA PHE A 277 5.75 -2.01 -5.87
C PHE A 277 6.42 -1.34 -7.06
N ALA A 278 7.69 -0.94 -6.97
CA ALA A 278 8.35 -0.13 -7.97
C ALA A 278 9.40 -0.90 -8.80
N ASP A 279 9.88 -2.04 -8.31
CA ASP A 279 10.87 -2.94 -8.95
C ASP A 279 10.42 -4.40 -8.83
N PHE A 280 9.25 -4.72 -9.41
CA PHE A 280 8.71 -6.07 -9.47
C PHE A 280 9.37 -6.87 -10.62
N PRO A 281 9.62 -8.19 -10.45
CA PRO A 281 10.21 -9.03 -11.49
C PRO A 281 9.42 -9.02 -12.81
N LYS A 282 10.15 -9.13 -13.92
CA LYS A 282 9.57 -9.29 -15.25
C LYS A 282 9.15 -10.73 -15.54
N TYR A 283 9.88 -11.69 -14.96
CA TYR A 283 9.71 -13.11 -15.27
C TYR A 283 9.18 -13.89 -14.07
N PRO A 284 7.83 -13.97 -13.88
CA PRO A 284 7.21 -14.58 -12.70
C PRO A 284 7.45 -16.08 -12.53
N LEU A 285 8.00 -16.77 -13.55
CA LEU A 285 8.49 -18.15 -13.39
C LEU A 285 9.67 -18.25 -12.42
N ASN A 286 10.38 -17.16 -12.15
CA ASN A 286 11.37 -17.09 -11.09
C ASN A 286 10.70 -16.81 -9.74
N ILE A 287 10.12 -17.84 -9.14
CA ILE A 287 9.39 -17.75 -7.86
C ILE A 287 10.24 -17.14 -6.74
N LEU A 288 11.58 -17.35 -6.75
CA LEU A 288 12.46 -16.73 -5.74
C LEU A 288 12.52 -15.21 -5.92
N ALA A 289 12.52 -14.71 -7.15
CA ALA A 289 12.46 -13.28 -7.42
C ALA A 289 11.12 -12.67 -6.97
N ASP A 290 10.01 -13.37 -7.24
CA ASP A 290 8.68 -12.91 -6.84
C ASP A 290 8.53 -12.87 -5.32
N VAL A 291 8.96 -13.93 -4.61
CA VAL A 291 8.94 -13.96 -3.13
C VAL A 291 9.86 -12.88 -2.56
N ASN A 292 11.03 -12.66 -3.16
CA ASN A 292 11.92 -11.59 -2.77
C ASN A 292 11.27 -10.20 -2.94
N ALA A 293 10.56 -9.97 -4.05
CA ALA A 293 9.84 -8.73 -4.29
C ALA A 293 8.66 -8.53 -3.33
N LEU A 294 7.91 -9.60 -3.02
CA LEU A 294 6.84 -9.56 -2.01
C LEU A 294 7.38 -9.15 -0.62
N LEU A 295 8.51 -9.74 -0.21
CA LEU A 295 9.20 -9.31 1.01
C LEU A 295 9.78 -7.90 0.87
N GLY A 296 10.14 -7.51 -0.35
CA GLY A 296 10.58 -6.16 -0.69
C GLY A 296 9.50 -5.09 -0.53
N ILE A 297 8.21 -5.44 -0.61
CA ILE A 297 7.11 -4.55 -0.22
C ILE A 297 7.31 -4.08 1.22
N TYR A 298 7.74 -5.00 2.08
CA TYR A 298 7.99 -4.71 3.48
C TYR A 298 9.36 -4.07 3.73
N TYR A 299 10.43 -4.73 3.26
CA TYR A 299 11.80 -4.41 3.65
C TYR A 299 12.48 -3.38 2.74
N SER A 300 11.99 -3.16 1.52
CA SER A 300 12.60 -2.23 0.55
C SER A 300 11.74 -1.00 0.28
N HIS A 301 10.40 -1.16 0.20
CA HIS A 301 9.51 -0.06 -0.16
C HIS A 301 9.49 1.08 0.87
N SER A 302 9.69 0.79 2.16
CA SER A 302 9.73 1.79 3.22
C SER A 302 11.09 2.50 3.37
N LEU A 303 12.12 2.12 2.62
CA LEU A 303 13.48 2.64 2.84
C LEU A 303 13.71 4.07 2.36
N TYR A 304 12.97 4.57 1.37
CA TYR A 304 13.28 5.84 0.68
C TYR A 304 13.56 7.02 1.61
N TYR A 305 12.77 7.20 2.66
CA TYR A 305 12.98 8.29 3.61
C TYR A 305 13.99 7.95 4.72
N GLY A 306 14.38 6.68 4.84
CA GLY A 306 15.39 6.21 5.80
C GLY A 306 16.83 6.15 5.24
N LEU A 307 17.00 6.23 3.90
CA LEU A 307 18.32 6.19 3.26
C LEU A 307 19.17 7.39 3.67
N THR A 308 20.50 7.20 3.73
CA THR A 308 21.41 8.33 3.91
C THR A 308 21.60 9.12 2.60
N PRO A 309 22.05 10.37 2.66
CA PRO A 309 22.37 11.12 1.45
C PRO A 309 23.40 10.42 0.55
N GLU A 310 24.35 9.71 1.14
CA GLU A 310 25.39 8.93 0.42
C GLU A 310 24.78 7.73 -0.31
N GLN A 311 23.82 7.04 0.32
CA GLN A 311 23.09 5.94 -0.32
C GLN A 311 22.24 6.45 -1.49
N VAL A 312 21.56 7.58 -1.35
CA VAL A 312 20.83 8.21 -2.48
C VAL A 312 21.80 8.64 -3.58
N ALA A 313 22.94 9.23 -3.24
CA ALA A 313 23.97 9.65 -4.20
C ALA A 313 24.67 8.46 -4.90
N SER A 314 24.65 7.25 -4.32
CA SER A 314 25.15 6.03 -4.95
C SER A 314 24.21 5.45 -6.00
N GLY A 315 23.04 6.08 -6.22
CA GLY A 315 22.04 5.66 -7.19
C GLY A 315 22.60 5.53 -8.60
N ILE A 316 22.18 4.48 -9.28
CA ILE A 316 22.61 4.13 -10.64
C ILE A 316 21.62 4.72 -11.63
N VAL A 317 22.06 5.62 -12.49
CA VAL A 317 21.24 6.12 -13.59
C VAL A 317 21.06 5.00 -14.61
N LEU A 318 19.79 4.66 -14.87
CA LEU A 318 19.44 3.59 -15.79
C LEU A 318 19.39 4.10 -17.25
N PRO A 319 19.69 3.22 -18.24
CA PRO A 319 19.64 3.58 -19.65
C PRO A 319 18.19 3.85 -20.09
N VAL A 320 18.02 4.80 -21.00
CA VAL A 320 16.75 5.17 -21.65
C VAL A 320 16.81 4.91 -23.15
N SER A 321 15.65 4.66 -23.76
CA SER A 321 15.53 4.33 -25.19
C SER A 321 15.79 5.51 -26.10
N SER A 322 15.52 6.73 -25.62
CA SER A 322 15.72 7.96 -26.37
C SER A 322 16.47 9.01 -25.52
N PRO A 323 17.43 9.75 -26.11
CA PRO A 323 18.04 10.88 -25.44
C PRO A 323 17.08 12.08 -25.24
N ASP A 324 15.93 12.05 -25.92
CA ASP A 324 14.94 13.13 -25.88
C ASP A 324 13.95 13.00 -24.71
N THR A 325 14.01 11.91 -23.91
CA THR A 325 13.19 11.78 -22.71
C THR A 325 13.55 12.80 -21.65
N ASN A 326 12.55 13.40 -21.02
CA ASN A 326 12.72 14.32 -19.90
C ASN A 326 12.74 13.61 -18.55
N THR A 327 12.67 12.28 -18.53
CA THR A 327 12.65 11.47 -17.32
C THR A 327 13.99 10.82 -17.05
N THR A 328 14.52 11.02 -15.84
CA THR A 328 15.72 10.32 -15.33
C THR A 328 15.29 9.21 -14.40
N TYR A 329 15.79 8.01 -14.62
CA TYR A 329 15.51 6.82 -13.80
C TYR A 329 16.73 6.47 -12.97
N ILE A 330 16.57 6.37 -11.65
CA ILE A 330 17.65 6.11 -10.71
C ILE A 330 17.31 4.87 -9.88
N LEU A 331 18.11 3.81 -10.02
CA LEU A 331 18.05 2.63 -9.18
C LEU A 331 18.91 2.84 -7.95
N LEU A 332 18.32 2.76 -6.77
CA LEU A 332 19.00 2.79 -5.48
C LEU A 332 19.34 1.35 -5.08
N PRO A 333 20.62 0.96 -5.07
CA PRO A 333 21.00 -0.41 -4.74
C PRO A 333 20.56 -0.80 -3.33
N ASN A 334 20.10 -2.04 -3.18
CA ASN A 334 19.81 -2.64 -1.90
C ASN A 334 20.90 -3.70 -1.59
N GLU A 335 21.69 -3.44 -0.57
CA GLU A 335 22.80 -4.33 -0.18
C GLU A 335 22.27 -5.68 0.32
N ASP A 336 21.12 -5.67 0.99
CA ASP A 336 20.50 -6.83 1.60
C ASP A 336 19.37 -7.39 0.73
N LEU A 337 19.27 -8.72 0.60
CA LEU A 337 18.12 -9.35 -0.04
C LEU A 337 16.92 -9.33 0.91
N PRO A 338 15.76 -8.78 0.50
CA PRO A 338 14.52 -8.89 1.26
C PRO A 338 14.16 -10.32 1.67
N LEU A 339 14.46 -11.30 0.82
CA LEU A 339 14.24 -12.73 1.07
C LEU A 339 14.96 -13.24 2.34
N LEU A 340 16.09 -12.67 2.68
CA LEU A 340 16.89 -13.08 3.83
C LEU A 340 16.56 -12.30 5.11
N GLN A 341 15.91 -11.16 5.01
CA GLN A 341 15.60 -10.30 6.16
C GLN A 341 14.85 -11.03 7.31
N PRO A 342 13.83 -11.89 7.05
CA PRO A 342 13.16 -12.63 8.12
C PRO A 342 14.07 -13.63 8.84
N LEU A 343 15.20 -14.01 8.24
CA LEU A 343 16.14 -14.98 8.80
C LEU A 343 17.24 -14.30 9.64
N ARG A 344 17.45 -12.98 9.47
CA ARG A 344 18.42 -12.22 10.24
C ARG A 344 18.05 -12.25 11.74
N GLY A 345 19.05 -12.49 12.58
CA GLY A 345 18.85 -12.70 14.02
C GLY A 345 18.42 -14.13 14.42
N ILE A 346 18.00 -14.99 13.45
CA ILE A 346 17.71 -16.42 13.68
C ILE A 346 18.87 -17.27 13.17
N VAL A 347 19.33 -16.98 11.95
CA VAL A 347 20.48 -17.63 11.30
C VAL A 347 21.71 -16.75 11.51
N PRO A 348 22.87 -17.32 11.86
CA PRO A 348 24.12 -16.56 11.99
C PRO A 348 24.47 -15.79 10.69
N GLU A 349 24.77 -14.50 10.80
CA GLU A 349 25.11 -13.62 9.66
C GLU A 349 26.15 -14.23 8.70
N PRO A 350 27.27 -14.85 9.15
CA PRO A 350 28.23 -15.42 8.21
C PRO A 350 27.66 -16.53 7.31
N LEU A 351 26.56 -17.19 7.71
CA LEU A 351 25.89 -18.18 6.86
C LEU A 351 24.98 -17.51 5.85
N LEU A 352 24.32 -16.40 6.22
CA LEU A 352 23.53 -15.60 5.29
C LEU A 352 24.44 -14.95 4.25
N ASP A 353 25.55 -14.33 4.68
CA ASP A 353 26.53 -13.72 3.79
C ASP A 353 27.15 -14.71 2.80
N LEU A 354 27.27 -15.99 3.21
CA LEU A 354 27.80 -17.05 2.34
C LEU A 354 26.85 -17.38 1.18
N ILE A 355 25.53 -17.41 1.43
CA ILE A 355 24.54 -17.84 0.45
C ILE A 355 23.93 -16.67 -0.33
N GLU A 356 23.99 -15.44 0.21
CA GLU A 356 23.35 -14.27 -0.39
C GLU A 356 23.82 -13.98 -1.83
N PRO A 357 25.11 -14.04 -2.20
CA PRO A 357 25.56 -13.76 -3.57
C PRO A 357 24.93 -14.70 -4.60
N ASP A 358 24.85 -16.00 -4.28
CA ASP A 358 24.26 -17.01 -5.19
C ASP A 358 22.76 -16.83 -5.31
N LEU A 359 22.06 -16.57 -4.19
CA LEU A 359 20.64 -16.26 -4.20
C LEU A 359 20.35 -14.98 -4.99
N ARG A 360 21.14 -13.94 -4.81
CA ARG A 360 21.04 -12.69 -5.57
C ARG A 360 21.18 -12.93 -7.06
N ALA A 361 22.16 -13.74 -7.49
CA ALA A 361 22.33 -14.09 -8.89
C ALA A 361 21.08 -14.81 -9.45
N ILE A 362 20.49 -15.73 -8.71
CA ILE A 362 19.26 -16.42 -9.11
C ILE A 362 18.07 -15.46 -9.17
N ILE A 363 17.90 -14.61 -8.17
CA ILE A 363 16.81 -13.63 -8.08
C ILE A 363 16.89 -12.64 -9.24
N GLU A 364 18.10 -12.14 -9.57
CA GLU A 364 18.31 -11.20 -10.68
C GLU A 364 17.90 -11.76 -12.04
N LEU A 365 17.88 -13.08 -12.24
CA LEU A 365 17.32 -13.69 -13.45
C LEU A 365 15.82 -13.43 -13.61
N GLY A 366 15.11 -13.04 -12.57
CA GLY A 366 13.71 -12.63 -12.64
C GLY A 366 13.50 -11.21 -13.16
N TYR A 367 14.55 -10.41 -13.28
CA TYR A 367 14.50 -9.00 -13.66
C TYR A 367 15.06 -8.76 -15.07
N ASP A 368 14.60 -7.70 -15.74
CA ASP A 368 15.20 -7.20 -16.96
C ASP A 368 16.07 -5.97 -16.65
N ARG A 369 17.31 -6.24 -16.26
CA ARG A 369 18.29 -5.18 -15.96
C ARG A 369 19.01 -4.64 -17.21
N THR A 370 18.76 -5.23 -18.37
CA THR A 370 19.39 -4.84 -19.65
C THR A 370 18.47 -4.01 -20.54
N GLY A 371 17.18 -3.97 -20.22
CA GLY A 371 16.17 -3.16 -20.90
C GLY A 371 16.29 -1.68 -20.58
N TYR A 372 15.58 -0.86 -21.34
CA TYR A 372 15.46 0.57 -21.10
C TYR A 372 14.46 0.86 -19.98
N ALA A 373 14.77 1.83 -19.14
CA ALA A 373 13.95 2.17 -17.99
C ALA A 373 12.65 2.91 -18.35
N ASP A 374 12.66 3.65 -19.45
CA ASP A 374 11.53 4.43 -19.98
C ASP A 374 10.54 3.62 -20.81
N VAL A 375 10.87 2.36 -21.14
CA VAL A 375 10.01 1.50 -21.95
C VAL A 375 9.10 0.68 -21.06
N PRO A 376 7.76 0.81 -21.23
CA PRO A 376 6.82 -0.06 -20.54
C PRO A 376 7.14 -1.53 -20.78
N THR A 377 7.38 -2.26 -19.69
CA THR A 377 7.88 -3.63 -19.76
C THR A 377 6.93 -4.55 -18.99
N PRO A 378 5.85 -5.03 -19.59
CA PRO A 378 4.94 -5.99 -18.99
C PRO A 378 5.63 -7.30 -18.61
N ALA A 379 5.00 -8.06 -17.72
CA ALA A 379 5.49 -9.38 -17.33
C ALA A 379 5.50 -10.34 -18.53
N ALA A 380 6.47 -11.24 -18.52
CA ALA A 380 6.64 -12.26 -19.55
C ALA A 380 7.11 -13.58 -18.93
N LEU A 381 6.86 -14.70 -19.58
CA LEU A 381 7.30 -16.01 -19.06
C LEU A 381 8.81 -16.20 -19.13
N PHE A 382 9.40 -15.80 -20.23
CA PHE A 382 10.79 -16.07 -20.56
C PHE A 382 11.45 -14.87 -21.24
N PRO A 383 12.76 -14.70 -21.10
CA PRO A 383 13.52 -13.68 -21.83
C PRO A 383 13.72 -14.03 -23.33
N VAL A 384 12.89 -14.88 -23.90
CA VAL A 384 13.03 -15.38 -25.28
C VAL A 384 12.08 -14.62 -26.19
N HIS A 385 12.64 -14.05 -27.26
CA HIS A 385 11.87 -13.59 -28.41
C HIS A 385 11.37 -14.82 -29.16
N ILE A 386 10.08 -15.12 -29.05
CA ILE A 386 9.46 -16.15 -29.90
C ILE A 386 9.09 -15.46 -31.20
N ASP A 387 9.71 -15.90 -32.31
CA ASP A 387 9.30 -15.42 -33.63
C ASP A 387 7.83 -15.78 -33.85
N PRO A 388 6.95 -14.77 -34.04
CA PRO A 388 5.52 -15.03 -34.16
C PRO A 388 5.22 -15.89 -35.37
N ILE A 389 4.33 -16.88 -35.17
CA ILE A 389 3.76 -17.65 -36.30
C ILE A 389 3.00 -16.64 -37.17
N ALA A 390 3.30 -16.62 -38.48
CA ALA A 390 2.62 -15.76 -39.43
C ALA A 390 1.14 -16.18 -39.55
N VAL A 391 0.27 -15.53 -38.77
CA VAL A 391 -1.19 -15.71 -38.86
C VAL A 391 -1.74 -14.60 -39.76
N PRO A 392 -2.58 -14.94 -40.75
CA PRO A 392 -3.14 -13.93 -41.63
C PRO A 392 -4.01 -12.91 -40.86
N PRO A 393 -3.85 -11.58 -41.07
CA PRO A 393 -4.61 -10.52 -40.38
C PRO A 393 -6.14 -10.69 -40.48
N GLN A 394 -6.62 -11.33 -41.55
CA GLN A 394 -8.06 -11.62 -41.78
C GLN A 394 -8.67 -12.50 -40.70
N ILE A 395 -7.88 -13.38 -40.06
CA ILE A 395 -8.34 -14.25 -38.97
C ILE A 395 -8.55 -13.42 -37.73
N GLY A 396 -7.62 -12.52 -37.39
CA GLY A 396 -7.76 -11.59 -36.26
C GLY A 396 -9.02 -10.73 -36.39
N ALA A 397 -9.27 -10.16 -37.58
CA ALA A 397 -10.46 -9.34 -37.83
C ALA A 397 -11.77 -10.15 -37.70
N ALA A 398 -11.78 -11.44 -38.06
CA ALA A 398 -12.99 -12.27 -38.01
C ALA A 398 -13.40 -12.68 -36.60
N ILE A 399 -12.46 -12.86 -35.68
CA ILE A 399 -12.72 -13.31 -34.29
C ILE A 399 -12.66 -12.20 -33.27
N GLY A 400 -12.06 -11.04 -33.58
CA GLY A 400 -11.88 -9.93 -32.67
C GLY A 400 -13.20 -9.35 -32.13
N GLY A 401 -14.20 -9.12 -33.00
CA GLY A 401 -15.49 -8.59 -32.58
C GLY A 401 -16.25 -9.48 -31.58
N PRO A 402 -16.42 -10.80 -31.84
CA PRO A 402 -17.03 -11.71 -30.88
C PRO A 402 -16.27 -11.81 -29.54
N LEU A 403 -14.93 -11.78 -29.58
CA LEU A 403 -14.14 -11.83 -28.36
C LEU A 403 -14.22 -10.55 -27.54
N THR A 404 -14.24 -9.37 -28.16
CA THR A 404 -14.46 -8.10 -27.47
C THR A 404 -15.86 -8.07 -26.81
N ALA A 405 -16.88 -8.65 -27.44
CA ALA A 405 -18.21 -8.76 -26.85
C ALA A 405 -18.23 -9.73 -25.66
N LEU A 406 -17.47 -10.83 -25.73
CA LEU A 406 -17.31 -11.78 -24.62
C LEU A 406 -16.56 -11.14 -23.45
N ASP A 407 -15.48 -10.40 -23.71
CA ASP A 407 -14.70 -9.67 -22.72
C ASP A 407 -15.60 -8.70 -21.93
N GLY A 408 -16.34 -7.83 -22.63
CA GLY A 408 -17.27 -6.91 -21.98
C GLY A 408 -18.41 -7.60 -21.20
N LEU A 409 -18.86 -8.79 -21.64
CA LEU A 409 -19.86 -9.58 -20.92
C LEU A 409 -19.25 -10.18 -19.63
N LEU A 410 -18.04 -10.73 -19.70
CA LEU A 410 -17.34 -11.30 -18.56
C LEU A 410 -17.03 -10.22 -17.52
N ASP A 411 -16.57 -9.07 -17.97
CA ASP A 411 -16.32 -7.92 -17.10
C ASP A 411 -17.60 -7.51 -16.34
N THR A 412 -18.70 -7.34 -17.04
CA THR A 412 -20.00 -7.02 -16.44
C THR A 412 -20.48 -8.08 -15.45
N VAL A 413 -20.38 -9.36 -15.79
CA VAL A 413 -20.87 -10.44 -14.92
C VAL A 413 -19.97 -10.68 -13.73
N ILE A 414 -18.67 -10.70 -13.94
CA ILE A 414 -17.69 -11.03 -12.89
C ILE A 414 -17.41 -9.82 -12.02
N ASN A 415 -16.97 -8.71 -12.61
CA ASN A 415 -16.50 -7.56 -11.86
C ASN A 415 -17.64 -6.68 -11.35
N ASP A 416 -18.69 -6.45 -12.14
CA ASP A 416 -19.77 -5.53 -11.75
C ASP A 416 -20.87 -6.20 -10.90
N GLN A 417 -21.13 -7.51 -11.10
CA GLN A 417 -22.25 -8.18 -10.44
C GLN A 417 -21.79 -9.19 -9.36
N LEU A 418 -20.86 -10.08 -9.66
CA LEU A 418 -20.50 -11.18 -8.78
C LEU A 418 -19.51 -10.76 -7.68
N ASN A 419 -18.39 -10.17 -8.06
CA ASN A 419 -17.31 -9.82 -7.13
C ASN A 419 -17.75 -8.85 -6.02
N PRO A 420 -18.54 -7.77 -6.29
CA PRO A 420 -18.97 -6.87 -5.23
C PRO A 420 -19.81 -7.56 -4.15
N VAL A 421 -20.67 -8.52 -4.53
CA VAL A 421 -21.50 -9.25 -3.58
C VAL A 421 -20.66 -10.15 -2.69
N VAL A 422 -19.73 -10.90 -3.28
CA VAL A 422 -18.85 -11.82 -2.54
C VAL A 422 -17.90 -11.05 -1.64
N THR A 423 -17.26 -10.01 -2.16
CA THR A 423 -16.31 -9.17 -1.42
C THR A 423 -16.98 -8.45 -0.25
N SER A 424 -18.17 -7.89 -0.46
CA SER A 424 -18.95 -7.27 0.63
C SER A 424 -19.28 -8.28 1.73
N GLY A 425 -19.68 -9.50 1.37
CA GLY A 425 -19.94 -10.58 2.33
C GLY A 425 -18.70 -10.96 3.15
N ILE A 426 -17.53 -11.05 2.52
CA ILE A 426 -16.26 -11.34 3.20
C ILE A 426 -15.88 -10.22 4.17
N TYR A 427 -15.99 -8.96 3.76
CA TYR A 427 -15.68 -7.83 4.62
C TYR A 427 -16.62 -7.72 5.82
N GLN A 428 -17.92 -7.96 5.60
CA GLN A 428 -18.91 -7.97 6.68
C GLN A 428 -18.61 -9.10 7.68
N ALA A 429 -18.38 -10.32 7.21
CA ALA A 429 -18.04 -11.45 8.07
C ALA A 429 -16.74 -11.22 8.85
N GLY A 430 -15.72 -10.63 8.22
CA GLY A 430 -14.47 -10.28 8.87
C GLY A 430 -14.64 -9.19 9.93
N ALA A 431 -15.47 -8.18 9.69
CA ALA A 431 -15.81 -7.15 10.67
C ALA A 431 -16.53 -7.74 11.88
N GLU A 432 -17.51 -8.63 11.66
CA GLU A 432 -18.22 -9.33 12.74
C GLU A 432 -17.28 -10.21 13.58
N LEU A 433 -16.35 -10.94 12.92
CA LEU A 433 -15.32 -11.73 13.60
C LEU A 433 -14.36 -10.86 14.41
N SER A 434 -13.96 -9.70 13.88
CA SER A 434 -13.08 -8.75 14.59
C SER A 434 -13.75 -8.20 15.85
N VAL A 435 -15.02 -7.82 15.76
CA VAL A 435 -15.82 -7.37 16.91
C VAL A 435 -15.98 -8.49 17.94
N ALA A 436 -16.27 -9.71 17.50
CA ALA A 436 -16.38 -10.87 18.39
C ALA A 436 -15.02 -11.17 19.07
N ALA A 437 -13.93 -11.20 18.31
CA ALA A 437 -12.59 -11.45 18.85
C ALA A 437 -12.19 -10.38 19.89
N ALA A 438 -12.49 -9.12 19.62
CA ALA A 438 -12.27 -8.03 20.58
C ALA A 438 -13.15 -8.19 21.84
N GLY A 439 -14.42 -8.57 21.66
CA GLY A 439 -15.36 -8.80 22.77
C GLY A 439 -14.96 -9.96 23.68
N TYR A 440 -14.29 -11.00 23.14
CA TYR A 440 -13.79 -12.15 23.90
C TYR A 440 -12.33 -11.99 24.39
N GLY A 441 -11.70 -10.83 24.16
CA GLY A 441 -10.31 -10.61 24.57
C GLY A 441 -9.33 -11.55 23.87
N ALA A 442 -9.55 -11.82 22.60
CA ALA A 442 -8.71 -12.71 21.82
C ALA A 442 -7.23 -12.25 21.83
N PRO A 443 -6.27 -13.19 21.89
CA PRO A 443 -4.85 -12.87 21.80
C PRO A 443 -4.54 -12.07 20.50
N ALA A 444 -3.53 -11.20 20.55
CA ALA A 444 -3.12 -10.37 19.41
C ALA A 444 -2.91 -11.19 18.12
N GLY A 445 -2.37 -12.41 18.23
CA GLY A 445 -2.23 -13.30 17.08
C GLY A 445 -3.54 -13.70 16.40
N VAL A 446 -4.65 -13.80 17.14
CA VAL A 446 -5.98 -14.09 16.57
C VAL A 446 -6.53 -12.85 15.85
N THR A 447 -6.39 -11.68 16.45
CA THR A 447 -6.82 -10.40 15.85
C THR A 447 -6.07 -10.13 14.56
N ASN A 448 -4.75 -10.34 14.56
CA ASN A 448 -3.91 -10.22 13.37
C ASN A 448 -4.29 -11.24 12.30
N ALA A 449 -4.59 -12.50 12.68
CA ALA A 449 -5.03 -13.52 11.72
C ALA A 449 -6.36 -13.16 11.06
N ILE A 450 -7.32 -12.58 11.82
CA ILE A 450 -8.59 -12.10 11.27
C ILE A 450 -8.35 -10.94 10.30
N PHE A 451 -7.52 -9.97 10.70
CA PHE A 451 -7.16 -8.82 9.86
C PHE A 451 -6.50 -9.26 8.54
N ILE A 452 -5.54 -10.19 8.61
CA ILE A 452 -4.90 -10.77 7.43
C ILE A 452 -5.92 -11.51 6.55
N GLY A 453 -6.81 -12.29 7.18
CA GLY A 453 -7.89 -12.98 6.46
C GLY A 453 -8.79 -12.02 5.68
N GLN A 454 -9.11 -10.86 6.24
CA GLN A 454 -9.88 -9.82 5.55
C GLN A 454 -9.15 -9.24 4.34
N GLN A 455 -7.83 -9.19 4.36
CA GLN A 455 -7.03 -8.66 3.24
C GLN A 455 -6.82 -9.70 2.14
N VAL A 456 -6.59 -10.95 2.51
CA VAL A 456 -6.18 -12.02 1.59
C VAL A 456 -7.38 -12.76 0.99
N LEU A 457 -8.40 -13.04 1.80
CA LEU A 457 -9.53 -13.86 1.36
C LEU A 457 -10.31 -13.25 0.18
N PRO A 458 -10.58 -11.93 0.13
CA PRO A 458 -11.18 -11.32 -1.05
C PRO A 458 -10.37 -11.59 -2.33
N ILE A 459 -9.05 -11.39 -2.28
CA ILE A 459 -8.15 -11.62 -3.43
C ILE A 459 -8.18 -13.09 -3.87
N LEU A 460 -8.20 -14.02 -2.91
CA LEU A 460 -8.26 -15.46 -3.21
C LEU A 460 -9.58 -15.86 -3.87
N VAL A 461 -10.69 -15.24 -3.46
CA VAL A 461 -12.02 -15.59 -3.97
C VAL A 461 -12.29 -14.93 -5.31
N GLU A 462 -11.91 -13.67 -5.50
CA GLU A 462 -12.09 -12.96 -6.78
C GLU A 462 -11.00 -13.27 -7.80
N GLY A 463 -9.80 -13.69 -7.35
CA GLY A 463 -8.64 -13.94 -8.20
C GLY A 463 -8.94 -14.78 -9.45
N PRO A 464 -9.65 -15.93 -9.33
CA PRO A 464 -10.05 -16.71 -10.50
C PRO A 464 -10.90 -15.93 -11.51
N GLY A 465 -11.82 -15.08 -11.04
CA GLY A 465 -12.64 -14.21 -11.89
C GLY A 465 -11.80 -13.12 -12.57
N ALA A 466 -10.94 -12.44 -11.79
CA ALA A 466 -10.02 -11.43 -12.29
C ALA A 466 -9.05 -12.00 -13.34
N LEU A 467 -8.60 -13.25 -13.18
CA LEU A 467 -7.79 -13.93 -14.19
C LEU A 467 -8.57 -14.18 -15.48
N VAL A 468 -9.82 -14.65 -15.38
CA VAL A 468 -10.65 -14.90 -16.57
C VAL A 468 -10.87 -13.63 -17.37
N THR A 469 -11.17 -12.50 -16.69
CA THR A 469 -11.36 -11.22 -17.38
C THR A 469 -10.04 -10.68 -17.96
N ALA A 470 -8.95 -10.73 -17.21
CA ALA A 470 -7.63 -10.28 -17.68
C ALA A 470 -7.14 -11.14 -18.86
N ASP A 471 -7.26 -12.47 -18.78
CA ASP A 471 -6.84 -13.39 -19.86
C ASP A 471 -7.65 -13.14 -21.13
N THR A 472 -8.95 -12.88 -21.01
CA THR A 472 -9.81 -12.55 -22.16
C THR A 472 -9.42 -11.21 -22.74
N HIS A 473 -9.13 -10.21 -21.91
CA HIS A 473 -8.66 -8.89 -22.33
C HIS A 473 -7.33 -9.00 -23.12
N TYR A 474 -6.33 -9.68 -22.56
CA TYR A 474 -5.05 -9.90 -23.27
C TYR A 474 -5.21 -10.68 -24.57
N LEU A 475 -6.15 -11.63 -24.62
CA LEU A 475 -6.43 -12.35 -25.86
C LEU A 475 -7.08 -11.44 -26.92
N VAL A 476 -7.99 -10.56 -26.50
CA VAL A 476 -8.62 -9.55 -27.39
C VAL A 476 -7.55 -8.61 -27.95
N ASP A 477 -6.69 -8.07 -27.09
CA ASP A 477 -5.61 -7.18 -27.50
C ASP A 477 -4.62 -7.88 -28.44
N ALA A 478 -4.21 -9.11 -28.13
CA ALA A 478 -3.36 -9.90 -29.02
C ALA A 478 -3.98 -10.06 -30.42
N ILE A 479 -5.27 -10.33 -30.51
CA ILE A 479 -5.96 -10.48 -31.81
C ILE A 479 -6.06 -9.15 -32.54
N GLN A 480 -6.30 -8.04 -31.83
CA GLN A 480 -6.31 -6.70 -32.42
C GLN A 480 -4.92 -6.32 -32.97
N ASP A 481 -3.85 -6.60 -32.22
CA ASP A 481 -2.47 -6.38 -32.64
C ASP A 481 -2.14 -7.21 -33.89
N LEU A 482 -2.57 -8.49 -33.90
CA LEU A 482 -2.42 -9.34 -35.05
C LEU A 482 -3.16 -8.78 -36.30
N ALA A 483 -4.39 -8.27 -36.10
CA ALA A 483 -5.17 -7.66 -37.17
C ALA A 483 -4.54 -6.37 -37.68
N ALA A 484 -3.85 -5.62 -36.82
CA ALA A 484 -3.09 -4.42 -37.16
C ALA A 484 -1.71 -4.75 -37.80
N GLY A 485 -1.27 -6.01 -37.75
CA GLY A 485 0.06 -6.44 -38.21
C GLY A 485 1.17 -6.19 -37.18
N ASP A 486 0.82 -5.85 -35.94
CA ASP A 486 1.77 -5.71 -34.84
C ASP A 486 2.05 -7.08 -34.19
N LEU A 487 3.05 -7.76 -34.71
CA LEU A 487 3.47 -9.06 -34.19
C LEU A 487 4.17 -8.98 -32.82
N SER A 488 4.72 -7.81 -32.49
CA SER A 488 5.35 -7.60 -31.19
C SER A 488 4.28 -7.50 -30.08
N GLY A 489 3.27 -6.66 -30.26
CA GLY A 489 2.13 -6.55 -29.37
C GLY A 489 1.38 -7.87 -29.22
N PHE A 490 1.09 -8.56 -30.34
CA PHE A 490 0.49 -9.90 -30.32
C PHE A 490 1.24 -10.88 -29.40
N ASN A 491 2.56 -10.99 -29.57
CA ASN A 491 3.37 -11.90 -28.77
C ASN A 491 3.43 -11.47 -27.30
N GLN A 492 3.52 -10.17 -27.04
CA GLN A 492 3.52 -9.60 -25.69
C GLN A 492 2.22 -9.93 -24.95
N ASN A 493 1.06 -9.69 -25.55
CA ASN A 493 -0.23 -9.95 -24.95
C ASN A 493 -0.47 -11.46 -24.71
N LEU A 494 -0.02 -12.33 -25.60
CA LEU A 494 -0.08 -13.79 -25.37
C LEU A 494 0.80 -14.25 -24.20
N GLN A 495 1.94 -13.60 -23.94
CA GLN A 495 2.79 -13.94 -22.79
C GLN A 495 2.24 -13.40 -21.46
N LEU A 496 1.46 -12.32 -21.50
CA LEU A 496 0.82 -11.77 -20.30
C LEU A 496 -0.16 -12.75 -19.66
N ILE A 497 -0.89 -13.53 -20.44
CA ILE A 497 -1.87 -14.52 -19.94
C ILE A 497 -1.22 -15.43 -18.87
N PRO A 498 -0.24 -16.30 -19.20
CA PRO A 498 0.34 -17.18 -18.20
C PRO A 498 1.21 -16.44 -17.18
N ALA A 499 1.81 -15.30 -17.51
CA ALA A 499 2.61 -14.52 -16.58
C ALA A 499 1.76 -13.95 -15.44
N THR A 500 0.59 -13.37 -15.76
CA THR A 500 -0.36 -12.85 -14.78
C THR A 500 -0.93 -13.96 -13.90
N ASN A 501 -1.26 -15.11 -14.50
CA ASN A 501 -1.75 -16.29 -13.77
C ASN A 501 -0.73 -16.78 -12.72
N ILE A 502 0.56 -16.86 -13.08
CA ILE A 502 1.62 -17.26 -12.16
C ILE A 502 1.81 -16.22 -11.07
N ALA A 503 1.91 -14.94 -11.41
CA ALA A 503 2.08 -13.87 -10.44
C ALA A 503 0.95 -13.85 -9.41
N LEU A 504 -0.32 -13.97 -9.83
CA LEU A 504 -1.46 -14.01 -8.92
C LEU A 504 -1.43 -15.23 -8.00
N LEU A 505 -0.99 -16.39 -8.47
CA LEU A 505 -0.79 -17.56 -7.62
C LEU A 505 0.31 -17.32 -6.57
N VAL A 506 1.42 -16.68 -6.95
CA VAL A 506 2.49 -16.31 -6.02
C VAL A 506 2.00 -15.28 -4.99
N PHE A 507 1.24 -14.27 -5.41
CA PHE A 507 0.63 -13.31 -4.49
C PHE A 507 -0.33 -13.99 -3.51
N ALA A 508 -1.19 -14.87 -4.02
CA ALA A 508 -2.17 -15.59 -3.20
C ALA A 508 -1.52 -16.49 -2.15
N ALA A 509 -0.37 -17.10 -2.44
CA ALA A 509 0.39 -17.90 -1.50
C ALA A 509 1.37 -17.06 -0.65
N GLY A 510 1.99 -16.05 -1.23
CA GLY A 510 3.06 -15.26 -0.64
C GLY A 510 2.57 -14.26 0.41
N ILE A 511 1.46 -13.56 0.18
CA ILE A 511 0.93 -12.60 1.15
C ILE A 511 0.61 -13.27 2.50
N PRO A 512 -0.11 -14.42 2.55
CA PRO A 512 -0.31 -15.14 3.81
C PRO A 512 1.00 -15.60 4.46
N ALA A 513 1.99 -16.01 3.67
CA ALA A 513 3.27 -16.46 4.19
C ALA A 513 4.06 -15.29 4.82
N VAL A 514 4.12 -14.14 4.16
CA VAL A 514 4.75 -12.92 4.71
C VAL A 514 4.04 -12.45 5.97
N ALA A 515 2.72 -12.48 5.97
CA ALA A 515 1.91 -12.14 7.13
C ALA A 515 2.15 -13.10 8.30
N ALA A 516 2.26 -14.42 8.04
CA ALA A 516 2.59 -15.40 9.07
C ALA A 516 3.98 -15.15 9.66
N VAL A 517 4.97 -14.80 8.83
CA VAL A 517 6.32 -14.44 9.30
C VAL A 517 6.27 -13.20 10.18
N ALA A 518 5.56 -12.14 9.81
CA ALA A 518 5.41 -10.94 10.62
C ALA A 518 4.79 -11.25 11.99
N ILE A 519 3.73 -12.09 12.03
CA ILE A 519 3.11 -12.55 13.29
C ILE A 519 4.11 -13.33 14.15
N LEU A 520 4.85 -14.29 13.57
CA LEU A 520 5.79 -15.15 14.30
C LEU A 520 6.99 -14.38 14.83
N THR A 521 7.43 -13.36 14.12
CA THR A 521 8.57 -12.50 14.53
C THR A 521 8.15 -11.35 15.44
N GLY A 522 6.85 -11.15 15.69
CA GLY A 522 6.32 -10.04 16.49
C GLY A 522 6.52 -8.68 15.84
N GLN A 523 6.74 -8.65 14.55
CA GLN A 523 6.85 -7.41 13.76
C GLN A 523 5.44 -6.95 13.37
N ASP A 524 5.20 -5.64 13.46
CA ASP A 524 3.97 -5.07 12.95
C ASP A 524 4.02 -5.11 11.40
N PHE A 525 2.93 -5.59 10.79
CA PHE A 525 2.81 -5.51 9.33
C PHE A 525 2.69 -4.02 8.97
N PRO A 526 3.57 -3.45 8.13
CA PRO A 526 3.46 -2.05 7.78
C PRO A 526 2.19 -1.83 6.96
N VAL A 527 1.39 -0.95 7.45
CA VAL A 527 0.18 -0.47 6.78
C VAL A 527 0.54 0.76 5.96
#